data_09d3fcd079d686790d328fa20f6cab06
#
_entry.id   09d3fcd079d686790d328fa20f6cab06
#
_cell.length_a   1.000
_cell.length_b   1.000
_cell.length_c   1.000
_cell.angle_alpha   90.00
_cell.angle_beta   90.00
_cell.angle_gamma   90.00
#
_symmetry.space_group_name_H-M   'P 1'
#
loop_
_entity.id
_entity.type
_entity.pdbx_description
1 polymer ?
#
loop_
_entity_poly.entity_id
_entity_poly.type
_entity_poly.pdbx_seq_one_letter_code
_entity_poly.pdbx_strand_id
1 'polypeptide(L)'
;FNQMSGRAGRDGRDATVHLLYSYGDARINEKILSSSAPSREQMVALYKALRAQAKEAAELGQDDFAVSNAELADQARRLARGANLDESAVSCGVAVFRELGFLETSGKSVARRIRMVEGPQHMELSDSVRYREGQEERDDFVSFKKWALGASEDDLLKRFNRPIIPRHPEDLTGA
;
A
#
# COMPACT_ATOMS: atom_id res chain seq x y z
N PHE A 1 13.58 10.86 -7.06
CA PHE A 1 14.18 12.10 -7.54
C PHE A 1 15.71 12.08 -7.39
N ASN A 2 16.24 11.90 -6.18
CA ASN A 2 17.68 11.99 -5.87
C ASN A 2 18.55 11.02 -6.69
N GLN A 3 18.11 9.78 -6.91
CA GLN A 3 18.85 8.82 -7.72
C GLN A 3 18.92 9.19 -9.20
N MET A 4 17.89 9.86 -9.71
CA MET A 4 17.83 10.29 -11.12
C MET A 4 18.59 11.60 -11.32
N SER A 5 18.41 12.60 -10.46
CA SER A 5 19.09 13.88 -10.52
C SER A 5 20.59 13.76 -10.27
N GLY A 6 21.03 12.84 -9.39
CA GLY A 6 22.45 12.58 -9.14
C GLY A 6 23.21 11.95 -10.31
N ARG A 7 22.56 11.73 -11.46
CA ARG A 7 23.20 11.29 -12.71
C ARG A 7 23.49 12.45 -13.67
N ALA A 8 22.88 13.61 -13.44
CA ALA A 8 23.14 14.82 -14.22
C ALA A 8 24.48 15.45 -13.81
N GLY A 9 25.19 16.03 -14.76
CA GLY A 9 26.45 16.77 -14.49
C GLY A 9 27.65 15.92 -14.08
N ARG A 10 27.65 14.60 -14.28
CA ARG A 10 28.78 13.72 -13.92
C ARG A 10 30.07 13.99 -14.71
N ASP A 11 29.96 14.64 -15.85
CA ASP A 11 31.08 15.07 -16.68
C ASP A 11 31.67 16.43 -16.24
N GLY A 12 31.20 16.95 -15.10
CA GLY A 12 31.63 18.23 -14.55
C GLY A 12 31.04 19.46 -15.25
N ARG A 13 30.06 19.26 -16.15
CA ARG A 13 29.32 20.32 -16.80
C ARG A 13 28.05 20.66 -16.05
N ASP A 14 27.59 21.90 -16.19
CA ASP A 14 26.30 22.33 -15.67
C ASP A 14 25.16 21.48 -16.29
N ALA A 15 24.27 21.01 -15.45
CA ALA A 15 23.09 20.25 -15.88
C ALA A 15 21.82 20.78 -15.20
N THR A 16 20.73 20.83 -15.97
CA THR A 16 19.44 21.24 -15.45
C THR A 16 18.56 20.00 -15.25
N VAL A 17 17.97 19.90 -14.08
CA VAL A 17 16.99 18.84 -13.74
C VAL A 17 15.62 19.46 -13.67
N HIS A 18 14.71 18.98 -14.52
CA HIS A 18 13.31 19.40 -14.51
C HIS A 18 12.45 18.38 -13.76
N LEU A 19 11.70 18.83 -12.75
CA LEU A 19 10.69 18.04 -12.09
C LEU A 19 9.32 18.44 -12.66
N LEU A 20 8.68 17.50 -13.36
CA LEU A 20 7.31 17.64 -13.82
C LEU A 20 6.42 16.81 -12.91
N TYR A 21 5.52 17.46 -12.19
CA TYR A 21 4.56 16.81 -11.30
C TYR A 21 3.21 17.54 -11.39
N SER A 22 2.16 16.79 -11.63
CA SER A 22 0.82 17.31 -11.87
C SER A 22 -0.23 16.59 -11.00
N TYR A 23 -1.44 17.10 -10.99
CA TYR A 23 -2.60 16.39 -10.40
C TYR A 23 -2.84 15.02 -11.03
N GLY A 24 -2.51 14.84 -12.31
CA GLY A 24 -2.57 13.54 -12.99
C GLY A 24 -1.63 12.52 -12.35
N ASP A 25 -0.39 12.92 -12.11
CA ASP A 25 0.62 12.06 -11.47
C ASP A 25 0.23 11.72 -10.03
N ALA A 26 -0.31 12.69 -9.29
CA ALA A 26 -0.82 12.46 -7.94
C ALA A 26 -1.93 11.39 -7.92
N ARG A 27 -2.85 11.41 -8.90
CA ARG A 27 -3.93 10.39 -9.00
C ARG A 27 -3.40 9.01 -9.32
N ILE A 28 -2.35 8.90 -10.14
CA ILE A 28 -1.70 7.61 -10.43
C ILE A 28 -1.09 7.05 -9.14
N ASN A 29 -0.36 7.88 -8.39
CA ASN A 29 0.24 7.46 -7.14
C ASN A 29 -0.80 7.08 -6.08
N GLU A 30 -1.92 7.81 -5.98
CA GLU A 30 -3.05 7.44 -5.10
C GLU A 30 -3.62 6.07 -5.45
N LYS A 31 -3.73 5.77 -6.74
CA LYS A 31 -4.20 4.45 -7.19
C LYS A 31 -3.21 3.34 -6.79
N ILE A 32 -1.91 3.55 -6.98
CA ILE A 32 -0.87 2.60 -6.58
C ILE A 32 -0.94 2.35 -5.07
N LEU A 33 -1.00 3.41 -4.26
CA LEU A 33 -1.10 3.30 -2.81
C LEU A 33 -2.39 2.64 -2.35
N SER A 34 -3.52 2.88 -3.02
CA SER A 34 -4.77 2.20 -2.67
C SER A 34 -4.72 0.69 -2.89
N SER A 35 -3.85 0.23 -3.77
CA SER A 35 -3.64 -1.19 -4.06
C SER A 35 -2.64 -1.86 -3.09
N SER A 36 -1.63 -1.11 -2.62
CA SER A 36 -0.60 -1.63 -1.69
C SER A 36 -0.93 -1.39 -0.21
N ALA A 37 -1.72 -0.37 0.07
CA ALA A 37 -2.11 0.05 1.43
C ALA A 37 -3.65 0.23 1.50
N PRO A 38 -4.43 -0.85 1.60
CA PRO A 38 -5.89 -0.75 1.63
C PRO A 38 -6.39 0.02 2.85
N SER A 39 -7.42 0.85 2.64
CA SER A 39 -8.05 1.61 3.72
C SER A 39 -8.84 0.71 4.67
N ARG A 40 -9.24 1.26 5.83
CA ARG A 40 -10.06 0.52 6.78
C ARG A 40 -11.38 0.06 6.16
N GLU A 41 -12.04 0.89 5.35
CA GLU A 41 -13.28 0.55 4.65
C GLU A 41 -13.07 -0.60 3.68
N GLN A 42 -11.94 -0.59 2.96
CA GLN A 42 -11.55 -1.69 2.07
C GLN A 42 -11.29 -2.98 2.85
N MET A 43 -10.60 -2.91 3.98
CA MET A 43 -10.37 -4.07 4.86
C MET A 43 -11.67 -4.64 5.41
N VAL A 44 -12.60 -3.79 5.85
CA VAL A 44 -13.93 -4.24 6.31
C VAL A 44 -14.72 -4.92 5.19
N ALA A 45 -14.69 -4.36 3.98
CA ALA A 45 -15.36 -4.95 2.82
C ALA A 45 -14.78 -6.34 2.46
N LEU A 46 -13.44 -6.44 2.45
CA LEU A 46 -12.74 -7.70 2.22
C LEU A 46 -13.07 -8.74 3.29
N TYR A 47 -13.08 -8.35 4.56
CA TYR A 47 -13.45 -9.26 5.65
C TYR A 47 -14.86 -9.80 5.51
N LYS A 48 -15.84 -8.95 5.12
CA LYS A 48 -17.21 -9.38 4.84
C LYS A 48 -17.27 -10.38 3.70
N ALA A 49 -16.50 -10.17 2.63
CA ALA A 49 -16.42 -11.10 1.50
C ALA A 49 -15.84 -12.46 1.92
N LEU A 50 -14.73 -12.45 2.68
CA LEU A 50 -14.12 -13.67 3.22
C LEU A 50 -15.07 -14.45 4.12
N ARG A 51 -15.81 -13.76 5.01
CA ARG A 51 -16.81 -14.38 5.90
C ARG A 51 -17.98 -14.98 5.11
N ALA A 52 -18.40 -14.34 4.03
CA ALA A 52 -19.46 -14.87 3.18
C ALA A 52 -19.02 -16.17 2.49
N GLN A 53 -17.79 -16.21 1.94
CA GLN A 53 -17.21 -17.41 1.33
C GLN A 53 -17.06 -18.55 2.37
N ALA A 54 -16.59 -18.24 3.57
CA ALA A 54 -16.46 -19.23 4.64
C ALA A 54 -17.82 -19.81 5.04
N LYS A 55 -18.87 -18.98 5.07
CA LYS A 55 -20.23 -19.45 5.36
C LYS A 55 -20.74 -20.40 4.28
N GLU A 56 -20.57 -20.06 3.01
CA GLU A 56 -20.94 -20.91 1.87
C GLU A 56 -20.20 -22.25 1.91
N ALA A 57 -18.89 -22.23 2.23
CA ALA A 57 -18.10 -23.45 2.39
C ALA A 57 -18.59 -24.33 3.55
N ALA A 58 -18.90 -23.73 4.69
CA ALA A 58 -19.41 -24.43 5.86
C ALA A 58 -20.77 -25.10 5.59
N GLU A 59 -21.66 -24.48 4.80
CA GLU A 59 -22.94 -25.08 4.35
C GLU A 59 -22.72 -26.33 3.49
N LEU A 60 -21.54 -26.43 2.84
CA LEU A 60 -21.12 -27.61 2.08
C LEU A 60 -20.25 -28.60 2.90
N GLY A 61 -20.11 -28.37 4.21
CA GLY A 61 -19.30 -29.20 5.10
C GLY A 61 -17.79 -29.05 4.89
N GLN A 62 -17.33 -27.90 4.36
CA GLN A 62 -15.92 -27.60 4.12
C GLN A 62 -15.40 -26.55 5.11
N ASP A 63 -14.20 -26.78 5.65
CA ASP A 63 -13.56 -25.87 6.60
C ASP A 63 -12.71 -24.78 5.91
N ASP A 64 -12.45 -24.94 4.61
CA ASP A 64 -11.68 -24.00 3.80
C ASP A 64 -12.31 -23.85 2.40
N PHE A 65 -11.95 -22.81 1.70
CA PHE A 65 -12.46 -22.50 0.36
C PHE A 65 -11.36 -22.01 -0.57
N ALA A 66 -11.54 -22.27 -1.86
CA ALA A 66 -10.69 -21.74 -2.91
C ALA A 66 -11.41 -20.54 -3.55
N VAL A 67 -10.74 -19.41 -3.61
CA VAL A 67 -11.26 -18.17 -4.22
C VAL A 67 -10.11 -17.33 -4.77
N SER A 68 -10.31 -16.76 -5.93
CA SER A 68 -9.37 -15.83 -6.55
C SER A 68 -9.45 -14.42 -5.93
N ASN A 69 -8.38 -13.62 -6.09
CA ASN A 69 -8.41 -12.23 -5.68
C ASN A 69 -9.47 -11.42 -6.45
N ALA A 70 -9.68 -11.73 -7.73
CA ALA A 70 -10.68 -11.09 -8.56
C ALA A 70 -12.11 -11.35 -8.01
N GLU A 71 -12.44 -12.59 -7.68
CA GLU A 71 -13.74 -12.94 -7.10
C GLU A 71 -13.98 -12.27 -5.75
N LEU A 72 -12.96 -12.23 -4.88
CA LEU A 72 -13.04 -11.50 -3.60
C LEU A 72 -13.22 -10.00 -3.79
N ALA A 73 -12.51 -9.40 -4.76
CA ALA A 73 -12.68 -7.98 -5.10
C ALA A 73 -14.10 -7.68 -5.59
N ASP A 74 -14.64 -8.51 -6.45
CA ASP A 74 -16.01 -8.38 -6.97
C ASP A 74 -17.05 -8.55 -5.87
N GLN A 75 -16.87 -9.52 -5.00
CA GLN A 75 -17.78 -9.77 -3.88
C GLN A 75 -17.72 -8.64 -2.85
N ALA A 76 -16.53 -8.15 -2.51
CA ALA A 76 -16.36 -7.02 -1.60
C ALA A 76 -17.04 -5.75 -2.14
N ARG A 77 -16.91 -5.46 -3.44
CA ARG A 77 -17.60 -4.34 -4.10
C ARG A 77 -19.13 -4.46 -4.05
N ARG A 78 -19.67 -5.67 -4.15
CA ARG A 78 -21.12 -5.93 -4.02
C ARG A 78 -21.62 -5.72 -2.59
N LEU A 79 -20.84 -6.16 -1.59
CA LEU A 79 -21.20 -6.07 -0.18
C LEU A 79 -21.00 -4.69 0.44
N ALA A 80 -20.09 -3.89 -0.12
CA ALA A 80 -19.81 -2.55 0.37
C ALA A 80 -19.68 -1.57 -0.80
N ARG A 81 -20.77 -0.85 -1.09
CA ARG A 81 -20.78 0.19 -2.14
C ARG A 81 -19.73 1.26 -1.82
N GLY A 82 -18.81 1.49 -2.75
CA GLY A 82 -17.73 2.48 -2.61
C GLY A 82 -16.37 1.90 -2.19
N ALA A 83 -16.29 0.68 -1.70
CA ALA A 83 -15.02 0.00 -1.46
C ALA A 83 -14.43 -0.45 -2.81
N ASN A 84 -13.58 0.42 -3.37
CA ASN A 84 -12.89 0.10 -4.63
C ASN A 84 -11.65 -0.75 -4.32
N LEU A 85 -11.82 -2.08 -4.31
CA LEU A 85 -10.72 -3.03 -4.19
C LEU A 85 -10.35 -3.56 -5.56
N ASP A 86 -9.05 -3.61 -5.84
CA ASP A 86 -8.47 -4.39 -6.92
C ASP A 86 -7.81 -5.67 -6.36
N GLU A 87 -7.31 -6.51 -7.25
CA GLU A 87 -6.68 -7.79 -6.86
C GLU A 87 -5.45 -7.61 -5.98
N SER A 88 -4.70 -6.52 -6.17
CA SER A 88 -3.52 -6.20 -5.37
C SER A 88 -3.91 -5.79 -3.96
N ALA A 89 -4.95 -4.96 -3.80
CA ALA A 89 -5.51 -4.60 -2.50
C ALA A 89 -6.05 -5.82 -1.76
N VAL A 90 -6.72 -6.74 -2.46
CA VAL A 90 -7.16 -8.02 -1.89
C VAL A 90 -5.97 -8.85 -1.42
N SER A 91 -4.92 -8.96 -2.24
CA SER A 91 -3.71 -9.71 -1.88
C SER A 91 -3.04 -9.14 -0.62
N CYS A 92 -2.92 -7.82 -0.55
CA CYS A 92 -2.39 -7.11 0.63
C CYS A 92 -3.28 -7.34 1.86
N GLY A 93 -4.59 -7.17 1.73
CA GLY A 93 -5.53 -7.34 2.83
C GLY A 93 -5.59 -8.78 3.37
N VAL A 94 -5.52 -9.78 2.50
CA VAL A 94 -5.40 -11.20 2.91
C VAL A 94 -4.10 -11.43 3.69
N ALA A 95 -2.99 -10.80 3.28
CA ALA A 95 -1.72 -10.90 4.01
C ALA A 95 -1.81 -10.25 5.40
N VAL A 96 -2.48 -9.09 5.53
CA VAL A 96 -2.77 -8.45 6.82
C VAL A 96 -3.61 -9.35 7.72
N PHE A 97 -4.73 -9.89 7.23
CA PHE A 97 -5.57 -10.79 8.01
C PHE A 97 -4.87 -12.08 8.44
N ARG A 98 -3.96 -12.59 7.59
CA ARG A 98 -3.12 -13.74 7.97
C ARG A 98 -2.12 -13.38 9.07
N GLU A 99 -1.47 -12.21 8.99
CA GLU A 99 -0.56 -11.70 10.01
C GLU A 99 -1.26 -11.55 11.37
N LEU A 100 -2.51 -11.09 11.35
CA LEU A 100 -3.35 -10.93 12.54
C LEU A 100 -4.00 -12.25 13.03
N GLY A 101 -3.81 -13.37 12.33
CA GLY A 101 -4.38 -14.65 12.73
C GLY A 101 -5.87 -14.85 12.45
N PHE A 102 -6.51 -13.96 11.65
CA PHE A 102 -7.93 -14.11 11.28
C PHE A 102 -8.17 -15.19 10.23
N LEU A 103 -7.13 -15.57 9.50
CA LEU A 103 -7.20 -16.61 8.48
C LEU A 103 -5.85 -17.31 8.31
N GLU A 104 -5.93 -18.52 7.78
CA GLU A 104 -4.79 -19.28 7.29
C GLU A 104 -4.89 -19.47 5.79
N THR A 105 -3.74 -19.57 5.12
CA THR A 105 -3.69 -19.84 3.69
C THR A 105 -2.84 -21.07 3.43
N SER A 106 -3.31 -21.97 2.58
CA SER A 106 -2.57 -23.15 2.10
C SER A 106 -2.50 -23.13 0.58
N GLY A 107 -1.55 -23.86 0.01
CA GLY A 107 -1.34 -23.85 -1.45
C GLY A 107 -0.69 -22.56 -1.98
N LYS A 108 -0.50 -22.52 -3.31
CA LYS A 108 0.11 -21.37 -4.01
C LYS A 108 -0.71 -20.99 -5.23
N SER A 109 -0.73 -19.69 -5.53
CA SER A 109 -1.37 -19.13 -6.74
C SER A 109 -2.84 -19.56 -6.87
N VAL A 110 -3.26 -20.13 -8.00
CA VAL A 110 -4.62 -20.58 -8.30
C VAL A 110 -5.11 -21.72 -7.39
N ALA A 111 -4.20 -22.47 -6.77
CA ALA A 111 -4.52 -23.54 -5.81
C ALA A 111 -4.54 -23.06 -4.35
N ARG A 112 -4.54 -21.73 -4.12
CA ARG A 112 -4.63 -21.16 -2.78
C ARG A 112 -6.00 -21.45 -2.17
N ARG A 113 -5.98 -22.01 -0.97
CA ARG A 113 -7.18 -22.19 -0.13
C ARG A 113 -7.08 -21.28 1.10
N ILE A 114 -8.20 -20.82 1.57
CA ILE A 114 -8.31 -19.94 2.72
C ILE A 114 -9.20 -20.64 3.75
N ARG A 115 -8.73 -20.66 4.99
CA ARG A 115 -9.50 -21.09 6.15
C ARG A 115 -9.65 -19.89 7.10
N MET A 116 -10.88 -19.52 7.43
CA MET A 116 -11.10 -18.53 8.48
C MET A 116 -10.83 -19.16 9.84
N VAL A 117 -10.07 -18.49 10.66
CA VAL A 117 -9.85 -18.89 12.05
C VAL A 117 -10.87 -18.15 12.91
N GLU A 118 -11.49 -18.81 13.88
CA GLU A 118 -12.30 -18.15 14.89
C GLU A 118 -11.39 -17.19 15.65
N GLY A 119 -11.60 -15.90 15.39
CA GLY A 119 -10.59 -14.89 15.58
C GLY A 119 -10.15 -14.67 17.01
N PRO A 120 -8.92 -14.23 17.21
CA PRO A 120 -8.50 -13.64 18.48
C PRO A 120 -9.42 -12.47 18.77
N GLN A 121 -10.12 -12.55 19.90
CA GLN A 121 -10.94 -11.44 20.38
C GLN A 121 -10.00 -10.24 20.62
N HIS A 122 -10.33 -9.09 20.04
CA HIS A 122 -9.66 -7.80 20.26
C HIS A 122 -8.35 -7.50 19.48
N MET A 123 -8.15 -8.05 18.28
CA MET A 123 -7.07 -7.58 17.41
C MET A 123 -7.52 -6.38 16.59
N GLU A 124 -6.73 -5.32 16.61
CA GLU A 124 -6.91 -4.13 15.77
C GLU A 124 -6.11 -4.28 14.46
N LEU A 125 -6.57 -3.64 13.38
CA LEU A 125 -5.79 -3.62 12.13
C LEU A 125 -4.40 -3.02 12.32
N SER A 126 -4.28 -2.07 13.25
CA SER A 126 -3.02 -1.43 13.65
C SER A 126 -2.02 -2.36 14.33
N ASP A 127 -2.42 -3.57 14.75
CA ASP A 127 -1.50 -4.57 15.29
C ASP A 127 -0.67 -5.23 14.18
N SER A 128 -1.13 -5.17 12.91
CA SER A 128 -0.34 -5.57 11.75
C SER A 128 0.71 -4.51 11.41
N VAL A 129 1.98 -4.93 11.34
CA VAL A 129 3.07 -4.07 10.89
C VAL A 129 2.83 -3.60 9.46
N ARG A 130 2.43 -4.50 8.59
CA ARG A 130 2.11 -4.22 7.19
C ARG A 130 1.02 -3.17 7.04
N TYR A 131 -0.03 -3.25 7.85
CA TYR A 131 -1.13 -2.29 7.79
C TYR A 131 -0.68 -0.91 8.27
N ARG A 132 0.06 -0.82 9.38
CA ARG A 132 0.60 0.46 9.89
C ARG A 132 1.51 1.14 8.88
N GLU A 133 2.51 0.42 8.36
CA GLU A 133 3.44 0.95 7.36
C GLU A 133 2.67 1.47 6.13
N GLY A 134 1.65 0.73 5.68
CA GLY A 134 0.81 1.18 4.57
C GLY A 134 0.00 2.45 4.89
N GLN A 135 -0.50 2.63 6.12
CA GLN A 135 -1.18 3.86 6.50
C GLN A 135 -0.20 5.03 6.62
N GLU A 136 0.97 4.84 7.20
CA GLU A 136 2.04 5.85 7.27
C GLU A 136 2.45 6.31 5.87
N GLU A 137 2.63 5.38 4.93
CA GLU A 137 2.95 5.71 3.53
C GLU A 137 1.83 6.54 2.86
N ARG A 138 0.57 6.25 3.15
CA ARG A 138 -0.57 7.05 2.66
C ARG A 138 -0.57 8.45 3.23
N ASP A 139 -0.34 8.61 4.53
CA ASP A 139 -0.33 9.91 5.22
C ASP A 139 0.85 10.77 4.73
N ASP A 140 2.01 10.16 4.56
CA ASP A 140 3.19 10.78 3.97
C ASP A 140 2.91 11.26 2.54
N PHE A 141 2.24 10.43 1.75
CA PHE A 141 1.86 10.81 0.39
C PHE A 141 0.85 11.95 0.35
N VAL A 142 -0.16 11.96 1.23
CA VAL A 142 -1.13 13.06 1.33
C VAL A 142 -0.42 14.37 1.65
N SER A 143 0.52 14.33 2.60
CA SER A 143 1.33 15.47 2.99
C SER A 143 2.22 15.96 1.86
N PHE A 144 2.90 15.03 1.18
CA PHE A 144 3.71 15.32 0.00
C PHE A 144 2.88 15.93 -1.13
N LYS A 145 1.73 15.33 -1.46
CA LYS A 145 0.83 15.83 -2.51
C LYS A 145 0.40 17.25 -2.24
N LYS A 146 -0.07 17.53 -1.01
CA LYS A 146 -0.49 18.87 -0.60
C LYS A 146 0.64 19.89 -0.75
N TRP A 147 1.84 19.51 -0.32
CA TRP A 147 3.01 20.37 -0.44
C TRP A 147 3.43 20.54 -1.91
N ALA A 148 3.59 19.45 -2.67
CA ALA A 148 4.13 19.50 -4.03
C ALA A 148 3.23 20.26 -5.03
N LEU A 149 1.91 20.21 -4.83
CA LEU A 149 0.94 20.90 -5.69
C LEU A 149 0.59 22.31 -5.21
N GLY A 150 0.93 22.67 -3.97
CA GLY A 150 0.62 23.96 -3.37
C GLY A 150 1.82 24.85 -3.08
N ALA A 151 3.04 24.33 -3.18
CA ALA A 151 4.25 25.09 -2.91
C ALA A 151 4.53 26.11 -4.02
N SER A 152 5.12 27.24 -3.67
CA SER A 152 5.65 28.20 -4.64
C SER A 152 6.84 27.63 -5.40
N GLU A 153 7.13 28.16 -6.59
CA GLU A 153 8.32 27.77 -7.37
C GLU A 153 9.60 27.94 -6.54
N ASP A 154 9.72 29.04 -5.79
CA ASP A 154 10.87 29.31 -4.93
C ASP A 154 11.03 28.25 -3.83
N ASP A 155 9.95 27.77 -3.23
CA ASP A 155 10.00 26.75 -2.17
C ASP A 155 10.37 25.38 -2.75
N LEU A 156 9.88 25.07 -3.94
CA LEU A 156 10.27 23.88 -4.69
C LEU A 156 11.75 23.91 -5.03
N LEU A 157 12.25 25.03 -5.60
CA LEU A 157 13.66 25.21 -5.95
C LEU A 157 14.56 25.12 -4.72
N LYS A 158 14.22 25.75 -3.60
CA LYS A 158 14.98 25.65 -2.35
C LYS A 158 15.11 24.20 -1.86
N ARG A 159 14.11 23.39 -2.07
CA ARG A 159 14.10 22.00 -1.62
C ARG A 159 14.84 21.06 -2.57
N PHE A 160 14.75 21.29 -3.87
CA PHE A 160 15.35 20.43 -4.89
C PHE A 160 16.77 20.86 -5.29
N ASN A 161 17.08 22.14 -5.19
CA ASN A 161 18.39 22.69 -5.56
C ASN A 161 19.42 22.58 -4.40
N ARG A 162 19.33 21.55 -3.60
CA ARG A 162 20.32 21.26 -2.56
C ARG A 162 21.28 20.20 -3.11
N PRO A 163 22.59 20.49 -3.16
CA PRO A 163 23.57 19.48 -3.53
C PRO A 163 23.49 18.33 -2.51
N ILE A 164 23.31 17.12 -3.01
CA ILE A 164 23.43 15.92 -2.19
C ILE A 164 24.93 15.63 -2.08
N ILE A 165 25.54 16.14 -1.04
CA ILE A 165 26.91 15.80 -0.70
C ILE A 165 26.84 14.45 0.02
N PRO A 166 27.42 13.37 -0.55
CA PRO A 166 27.54 12.11 0.17
C PRO A 166 28.33 12.39 1.46
N ARG A 167 27.77 12.06 2.61
CA ARG A 167 28.55 12.10 3.86
C ARG A 167 29.67 11.08 3.74
N HIS A 168 30.91 11.53 3.76
CA HIS A 168 32.04 10.62 3.84
C HIS A 168 31.95 9.83 5.16
N PRO A 169 32.31 8.54 5.19
CA PRO A 169 32.33 7.76 6.45
C PRO A 169 33.11 8.42 7.59
N GLU A 170 34.10 9.26 7.24
CA GLU A 170 34.92 10.01 8.19
C GLU A 170 34.15 11.16 8.86
N ASP A 171 33.06 11.66 8.25
CA ASP A 171 32.22 12.73 8.84
C ASP A 171 31.28 12.20 9.94
N LEU A 172 31.20 10.88 10.11
CA LEU A 172 30.34 10.22 11.10
C LEU A 172 31.07 9.86 12.41
N THR A 173 32.40 10.10 12.46
CA THR A 173 33.23 9.73 13.63
C THR A 173 33.56 10.90 14.55
N GLY A 174 32.96 12.07 14.33
CA GLY A 174 33.19 13.30 15.11
C GLY A 174 31.95 13.73 15.90
N ALA A 175 31.49 12.92 16.87
CA ALA A 175 30.56 13.36 17.94
C ALA A 175 30.84 12.56 19.22
#